data_dffe5ccc0ac866c8db0eed41838b7016
#
_entry.id   dffe5ccc0ac866c8db0eed41838b7016
#
_cell.length_a   1.000
_cell.length_b   1.000
_cell.length_c   1.000
_cell.angle_alpha   90.00
_cell.angle_beta   90.00
_cell.angle_gamma   90.00
#
_symmetry.space_group_name_H-M   'P 1'
#
loop_
_entity.id
_entity.type
_entity.pdbx_description
1 polymer ?
#
loop_
_entity_poly.entity_id
_entity_poly.type
_entity_poly.pdbx_seq_one_letter_code
_entity_poly.pdbx_strand_id
1 'polypeptide(L)'
;MTGTKDRLRTAVASWIKRLPSWYGAMALTLCILGFGVLAVLLVQPSPLTFTEGWSAPQGIDDVRAGYPHRAVIDHEGYIHLIWEKRENRRDAAFYARLDRHGQLLDRPSRLSDPNVNAEDVAVALTGDGVPLCFWIEKGHEDGTQRLMMARPGTGQSPLLLSTSPKIMRDLAVTGDEEGRVFLAWSDNRQGLYDIYLTVFDPQGNVAVAERRITDTGSDFVFEPALAVGGGVVHLVYFADKVTDQELVHRAYDVAGKPLTEPQVLERVSQAATTLGGSTPTSYPVLAVAEADGQMRLYESLGSMVRQRKIDRNGTIILPPEPFLRGSRYYSQVNLARAKGQQWIVWADLRWDSGDRFQVYTASLDQEGHVGEETRLTFATTSALWPVMVLDDQGGQHVIWQQNAGPYAYQMLYINNLDPASVSAWQRLGFSGVGGAWSFLLALAQGAILAVITTFVRIWRPAIAWAVTALALQIVRRVEAVRPYAHVVAWLVLLMTLFVVVRPEAQTLGQMPIDVADTSHWVMGVFASATVLYLGRVWRRAFRGVLIWAGMAGLWTWVYYWLNLILILREGFAV
;
A
#
# COMPACT_ATOMS: atom_id res chain seq x y z
N MET A 1 -50.96 -32.87 4.13
CA MET A 1 -49.76 -32.17 4.70
C MET A 1 -50.05 -30.82 5.35
N THR A 2 -51.28 -30.36 5.43
CA THR A 2 -51.67 -29.06 6.01
C THR A 2 -51.79 -29.03 7.55
N GLY A 3 -52.12 -30.18 8.18
CA GLY A 3 -52.36 -30.24 9.62
C GLY A 3 -51.13 -30.19 10.54
N THR A 4 -49.92 -30.47 10.02
CA THR A 4 -48.69 -30.46 10.81
C THR A 4 -48.12 -29.06 11.00
N LYS A 5 -48.27 -28.19 9.98
CA LYS A 5 -47.83 -26.77 10.04
C LYS A 5 -48.67 -25.95 11.03
N ASP A 6 -49.99 -26.20 11.09
CA ASP A 6 -50.85 -25.48 12.03
C ASP A 6 -50.68 -25.94 13.48
N ARG A 7 -50.39 -27.24 13.71
CA ARG A 7 -50.03 -27.72 15.06
C ARG A 7 -48.69 -27.16 15.54
N LEU A 8 -47.69 -27.04 14.67
CA LEU A 8 -46.41 -26.41 15.01
C LEU A 8 -46.56 -24.90 15.31
N ARG A 9 -47.32 -24.17 14.50
CA ARG A 9 -47.62 -22.74 14.75
C ARG A 9 -48.35 -22.55 16.07
N THR A 10 -49.34 -23.37 16.38
CA THR A 10 -50.10 -23.26 17.66
C THR A 10 -49.22 -23.65 18.85
N ALA A 11 -48.38 -24.65 18.74
CA ALA A 11 -47.44 -25.06 19.79
C ALA A 11 -46.39 -23.97 20.04
N VAL A 12 -45.79 -23.41 18.99
CA VAL A 12 -44.83 -22.29 19.09
C VAL A 12 -45.48 -21.06 19.68
N ALA A 13 -46.68 -20.68 19.25
CA ALA A 13 -47.41 -19.55 19.80
C ALA A 13 -47.76 -19.73 21.29
N SER A 14 -48.13 -20.97 21.70
CA SER A 14 -48.42 -21.28 23.11
C SER A 14 -47.15 -21.29 23.99
N TRP A 15 -46.03 -21.71 23.42
CA TRP A 15 -44.70 -21.70 24.08
C TRP A 15 -44.20 -20.25 24.27
N ILE A 16 -44.31 -19.41 23.22
CA ILE A 16 -43.96 -17.99 23.30
C ILE A 16 -44.79 -17.25 24.37
N LYS A 17 -46.09 -17.56 24.48
CA LYS A 17 -46.95 -16.97 25.51
C LYS A 17 -46.61 -17.40 26.96
N ARG A 18 -45.91 -18.51 27.13
CA ARG A 18 -45.45 -19.02 28.43
C ARG A 18 -44.08 -18.52 28.85
N LEU A 19 -43.31 -17.92 27.91
CA LEU A 19 -42.02 -17.33 28.24
C LEU A 19 -42.20 -16.11 29.14
N PRO A 20 -41.44 -16.00 30.23
CA PRO A 20 -41.43 -14.80 31.04
C PRO A 20 -41.15 -13.58 30.21
N SER A 21 -41.77 -12.45 30.49
CA SER A 21 -41.66 -11.19 29.73
C SER A 21 -40.20 -10.71 29.53
N TRP A 22 -39.29 -11.13 30.40
CA TRP A 22 -37.87 -10.82 30.30
C TRP A 22 -37.14 -11.58 29.17
N TYR A 23 -37.60 -12.80 28.79
CA TYR A 23 -37.02 -13.52 27.62
C TYR A 23 -37.31 -12.77 26.30
N GLY A 24 -38.52 -12.27 26.13
CA GLY A 24 -38.88 -11.45 24.98
C GLY A 24 -38.06 -10.15 24.93
N ALA A 25 -37.85 -9.53 26.09
CA ALA A 25 -37.01 -8.34 26.20
C ALA A 25 -35.53 -8.64 25.82
N MET A 26 -35.01 -9.75 26.34
CA MET A 26 -33.64 -10.18 26.03
C MET A 26 -33.46 -10.52 24.55
N ALA A 27 -34.40 -11.27 23.97
CA ALA A 27 -34.35 -11.62 22.54
C ALA A 27 -34.38 -10.39 21.64
N LEU A 28 -35.26 -9.41 21.93
CA LEU A 28 -35.32 -8.18 21.16
C LEU A 28 -34.06 -7.30 21.32
N THR A 29 -33.49 -7.26 22.52
CA THR A 29 -32.22 -6.57 22.78
C THR A 29 -31.09 -7.21 21.95
N LEU A 30 -30.98 -8.53 21.93
CA LEU A 30 -30.00 -9.26 21.13
C LEU A 30 -30.21 -9.00 19.61
N CYS A 31 -31.46 -8.93 19.16
CA CYS A 31 -31.77 -8.57 17.78
C CYS A 31 -31.30 -7.13 17.46
N ILE A 32 -31.61 -6.15 18.30
CA ILE A 32 -31.19 -4.75 18.11
C ILE A 32 -29.66 -4.65 18.07
N LEU A 33 -28.97 -5.32 19.01
CA LEU A 33 -27.51 -5.34 19.04
C LEU A 33 -26.93 -6.04 17.81
N GLY A 34 -27.50 -7.18 17.40
CA GLY A 34 -27.08 -7.90 16.20
C GLY A 34 -27.25 -7.07 14.92
N PHE A 35 -28.39 -6.39 14.77
CA PHE A 35 -28.59 -5.44 13.66
C PHE A 35 -27.64 -4.25 13.74
N GLY A 36 -27.32 -3.76 14.94
CA GLY A 36 -26.34 -2.70 15.15
C GLY A 36 -24.95 -3.10 14.68
N VAL A 37 -24.49 -4.29 15.07
CA VAL A 37 -23.22 -4.87 14.60
C VAL A 37 -23.21 -4.99 13.09
N LEU A 38 -24.26 -5.59 12.50
CA LEU A 38 -24.35 -5.77 11.05
C LEU A 38 -24.35 -4.42 10.32
N ALA A 39 -25.12 -3.45 10.78
CA ALA A 39 -25.18 -2.13 10.18
C ALA A 39 -23.82 -1.40 10.22
N VAL A 40 -23.11 -1.48 11.35
CA VAL A 40 -21.78 -0.90 11.49
C VAL A 40 -20.78 -1.57 10.56
N LEU A 41 -20.80 -2.89 10.43
CA LEU A 41 -19.93 -3.64 9.52
C LEU A 41 -20.23 -3.36 8.04
N LEU A 42 -21.49 -3.10 7.69
CA LEU A 42 -21.88 -2.78 6.30
C LEU A 42 -21.57 -1.34 5.91
N VAL A 43 -21.58 -0.41 6.85
CA VAL A 43 -21.27 1.01 6.60
C VAL A 43 -19.76 1.24 6.45
N GLN A 44 -18.95 0.42 7.10
CA GLN A 44 -17.51 0.51 7.04
C GLN A 44 -16.97 -0.34 5.88
N PRO A 45 -16.08 0.19 5.02
CA PRO A 45 -15.40 -0.63 4.03
C PRO A 45 -14.68 -1.79 4.74
N SER A 46 -14.83 -2.98 4.16
CA SER A 46 -14.14 -4.16 4.68
C SER A 46 -12.63 -3.97 4.52
N PRO A 47 -11.80 -4.22 5.53
CA PRO A 47 -10.38 -4.36 5.34
C PRO A 47 -10.12 -5.72 4.64
N LEU A 48 -10.42 -5.81 3.34
CA LEU A 48 -10.02 -6.96 2.55
C LEU A 48 -8.48 -7.01 2.56
N THR A 49 -7.95 -8.19 2.78
CA THR A 49 -6.49 -8.41 2.71
C THR A 49 -5.98 -8.42 1.27
N PHE A 50 -6.88 -8.40 0.29
CA PHE A 50 -6.61 -8.38 -1.15
C PHE A 50 -7.82 -7.80 -1.91
N THR A 51 -7.58 -7.34 -3.13
CA THR A 51 -8.59 -6.76 -4.03
C THR A 51 -9.41 -7.84 -4.73
N GLU A 52 -10.71 -7.63 -4.90
CA GLU A 52 -11.57 -8.48 -5.74
C GLU A 52 -11.04 -8.52 -7.18
N GLY A 53 -10.97 -9.70 -7.78
CA GLY A 53 -10.38 -9.90 -9.11
C GLY A 53 -8.88 -10.21 -9.10
N TRP A 54 -8.25 -10.23 -7.93
CA TRP A 54 -6.83 -10.56 -7.76
C TRP A 54 -6.66 -11.82 -6.90
N SER A 55 -5.51 -12.47 -7.03
CA SER A 55 -5.15 -13.62 -6.19
C SER A 55 -4.92 -13.21 -4.73
N ALA A 56 -4.95 -14.18 -3.82
CA ALA A 56 -4.45 -13.95 -2.47
C ALA A 56 -2.92 -13.70 -2.51
N PRO A 57 -2.38 -12.82 -1.64
CA PRO A 57 -0.95 -12.60 -1.55
C PRO A 57 -0.18 -13.89 -1.23
N GLN A 58 0.88 -14.14 -1.99
CA GLN A 58 1.78 -15.29 -1.81
C GLN A 58 3.17 -14.80 -1.41
N GLY A 59 3.75 -15.39 -0.36
CA GLY A 59 5.12 -15.10 0.06
C GLY A 59 6.14 -15.74 -0.89
N ILE A 60 7.13 -14.96 -1.31
CA ILE A 60 8.23 -15.43 -2.15
C ILE A 60 9.46 -15.72 -1.29
N ASP A 61 10.00 -14.70 -0.64
CA ASP A 61 11.19 -14.79 0.22
C ASP A 61 11.30 -13.56 1.13
N ASP A 62 12.22 -13.61 2.09
CA ASP A 62 12.62 -12.45 2.87
C ASP A 62 13.55 -11.56 2.05
N VAL A 63 13.46 -10.24 2.25
CA VAL A 63 14.29 -9.26 1.53
C VAL A 63 14.99 -8.30 2.48
N ARG A 64 16.04 -7.65 2.00
CA ARG A 64 16.70 -6.56 2.72
C ARG A 64 15.82 -5.33 2.73
N ALA A 65 15.64 -4.75 3.90
CA ALA A 65 14.84 -3.53 4.08
C ALA A 65 15.40 -2.35 3.28
N GLY A 66 14.51 -1.67 2.53
CA GLY A 66 14.86 -0.41 1.83
C GLY A 66 15.59 -0.56 0.49
N TYR A 67 15.77 -1.78 -0.01
CA TYR A 67 16.41 -2.05 -1.30
C TYR A 67 15.42 -2.64 -2.29
N PRO A 68 15.29 -2.05 -3.48
CA PRO A 68 14.31 -2.50 -4.46
C PRO A 68 14.67 -3.88 -5.01
N HIS A 69 13.66 -4.72 -5.22
CA HIS A 69 13.73 -5.88 -6.10
C HIS A 69 13.41 -5.46 -7.53
N ARG A 70 13.75 -6.30 -8.50
CA ARG A 70 13.46 -6.10 -9.92
C ARG A 70 12.87 -7.36 -10.52
N ALA A 71 11.94 -7.20 -11.44
CA ALA A 71 11.30 -8.32 -12.13
C ALA A 71 11.12 -8.01 -13.62
N VAL A 72 11.24 -9.04 -14.44
CA VAL A 72 10.88 -9.05 -15.86
C VAL A 72 10.13 -10.35 -16.15
N ILE A 73 9.33 -10.37 -17.23
CA ILE A 73 8.59 -11.55 -17.65
C ILE A 73 8.99 -11.92 -19.07
N ASP A 74 9.28 -13.19 -19.33
CA ASP A 74 9.64 -13.69 -20.64
C ASP A 74 8.41 -14.06 -21.49
N HIS A 75 8.65 -14.44 -22.75
CA HIS A 75 7.59 -14.82 -23.70
C HIS A 75 6.84 -16.11 -23.31
N GLU A 76 7.44 -16.95 -22.47
CA GLU A 76 6.82 -18.17 -21.95
C GLU A 76 5.93 -17.86 -20.72
N GLY A 77 5.98 -16.64 -20.22
CA GLY A 77 5.24 -16.16 -19.05
C GLY A 77 5.93 -16.47 -17.71
N TYR A 78 7.23 -16.81 -17.74
CA TYR A 78 8.01 -16.93 -16.51
C TYR A 78 8.47 -15.57 -16.02
N ILE A 79 8.32 -15.33 -14.74
CA ILE A 79 8.77 -14.12 -14.08
C ILE A 79 10.15 -14.36 -13.50
N HIS A 80 11.12 -13.57 -13.97
CA HIS A 80 12.49 -13.56 -13.50
C HIS A 80 12.65 -12.45 -12.49
N LEU A 81 13.03 -12.80 -11.26
CA LEU A 81 13.08 -11.93 -10.11
C LEU A 81 14.47 -11.90 -9.52
N ILE A 82 15.01 -10.69 -9.26
CA ILE A 82 16.27 -10.48 -8.56
C ILE A 82 16.05 -9.52 -7.38
N TRP A 83 16.69 -9.81 -6.25
CA TRP A 83 16.60 -8.99 -5.04
C TRP A 83 17.83 -9.09 -4.16
N GLU A 84 17.95 -8.16 -3.22
CA GLU A 84 18.95 -8.20 -2.17
C GLU A 84 18.38 -8.88 -0.93
N LYS A 85 19.14 -9.81 -0.37
CA LYS A 85 18.84 -10.50 0.88
C LYS A 85 20.04 -10.50 1.79
N ARG A 86 19.81 -10.29 3.09
CA ARG A 86 20.87 -10.36 4.08
C ARG A 86 21.07 -11.80 4.54
N GLU A 87 22.25 -12.35 4.27
CA GLU A 87 22.62 -13.70 4.65
C GLU A 87 23.99 -13.67 5.36
N ASN A 88 24.09 -14.29 6.53
CA ASN A 88 25.33 -14.34 7.33
C ASN A 88 25.98 -12.96 7.55
N ARG A 89 25.17 -11.92 7.82
CA ARG A 89 25.57 -10.51 8.02
C ARG A 89 26.11 -9.81 6.76
N ARG A 90 26.01 -10.42 5.60
CA ARG A 90 26.38 -9.85 4.31
C ARG A 90 25.14 -9.70 3.43
N ASP A 91 25.15 -8.69 2.59
CA ASP A 91 24.11 -8.50 1.61
C ASP A 91 24.47 -9.29 0.37
N ALA A 92 23.52 -9.99 -0.22
CA ALA A 92 23.72 -10.91 -1.32
C ALA A 92 22.64 -10.73 -2.39
N ALA A 93 23.02 -10.86 -3.65
CA ALA A 93 22.09 -10.90 -4.76
C ALA A 93 21.52 -12.32 -4.91
N PHE A 94 20.18 -12.40 -4.90
CA PHE A 94 19.41 -13.62 -5.08
C PHE A 94 18.56 -13.53 -6.34
N TYR A 95 18.29 -14.69 -6.92
CA TYR A 95 17.44 -14.84 -8.10
C TYR A 95 16.45 -15.98 -7.89
N ALA A 96 15.23 -15.81 -8.42
CA ALA A 96 14.26 -16.87 -8.57
C ALA A 96 13.48 -16.71 -9.86
N ARG A 97 12.90 -17.84 -10.31
CA ARG A 97 11.96 -17.88 -11.42
C ARG A 97 10.61 -18.37 -10.91
N LEU A 98 9.56 -17.63 -11.24
CA LEU A 98 8.18 -18.01 -10.93
C LEU A 98 7.45 -18.35 -12.23
N ASP A 99 6.47 -19.23 -12.15
CA ASP A 99 5.52 -19.41 -13.22
C ASP A 99 4.50 -18.26 -13.26
N ARG A 100 3.64 -18.25 -14.27
CA ARG A 100 2.58 -17.23 -14.44
C ARG A 100 1.54 -17.19 -13.29
N HIS A 101 1.50 -18.22 -12.43
CA HIS A 101 0.65 -18.28 -11.25
C HIS A 101 1.38 -17.86 -9.97
N GLY A 102 2.66 -17.44 -10.10
CA GLY A 102 3.50 -17.01 -8.99
C GLY A 102 4.12 -18.14 -8.17
N GLN A 103 4.05 -19.38 -8.67
CA GLN A 103 4.69 -20.50 -7.99
C GLN A 103 6.19 -20.50 -8.29
N LEU A 104 7.01 -20.61 -7.25
CA LEU A 104 8.45 -20.78 -7.41
C LEU A 104 8.74 -22.07 -8.16
N LEU A 105 9.43 -21.96 -9.30
CA LEU A 105 9.86 -23.13 -10.08
C LEU A 105 11.07 -23.81 -9.44
N ASP A 106 11.96 -23.01 -8.85
CA ASP A 106 13.15 -23.47 -8.15
C ASP A 106 13.31 -22.68 -6.84
N ARG A 107 14.09 -23.21 -5.90
CA ARG A 107 14.45 -22.45 -4.70
C ARG A 107 15.26 -21.21 -5.09
N PRO A 108 15.07 -20.07 -4.40
CA PRO A 108 15.89 -18.90 -4.62
C PRO A 108 17.38 -19.25 -4.57
N SER A 109 18.10 -18.84 -5.61
CA SER A 109 19.53 -19.11 -5.76
C SER A 109 20.36 -17.85 -5.54
N ARG A 110 21.42 -17.96 -4.78
CA ARG A 110 22.39 -16.87 -4.61
C ARG A 110 23.23 -16.75 -5.89
N LEU A 111 23.34 -15.52 -6.41
CA LEU A 111 24.18 -15.20 -7.57
C LEU A 111 25.57 -14.69 -7.18
N SER A 112 25.65 -13.88 -6.11
CA SER A 112 26.88 -13.21 -5.69
C SER A 112 27.81 -14.12 -4.90
N ASP A 113 29.11 -13.77 -4.88
CA ASP A 113 30.12 -14.45 -4.06
C ASP A 113 29.73 -14.39 -2.56
N PRO A 114 29.79 -15.51 -1.82
CA PRO A 114 29.46 -15.54 -0.40
C PRO A 114 30.39 -14.70 0.50
N ASN A 115 31.56 -14.32 0.02
CA ASN A 115 32.57 -13.61 0.80
C ASN A 115 32.50 -12.09 0.70
N VAL A 116 31.65 -11.55 -0.20
CA VAL A 116 31.52 -10.10 -0.43
C VAL A 116 30.08 -9.64 -0.19
N ASN A 117 29.86 -8.32 -0.12
CA ASN A 117 28.54 -7.73 -0.15
C ASN A 117 28.11 -7.49 -1.60
N ALA A 118 26.86 -7.78 -1.93
CA ALA A 118 26.26 -7.47 -3.22
C ALA A 118 25.09 -6.50 -3.04
N GLU A 119 25.08 -5.46 -3.84
CA GLU A 119 24.09 -4.38 -3.79
C GLU A 119 23.71 -3.94 -5.22
N ASP A 120 22.67 -3.11 -5.33
CA ASP A 120 22.20 -2.51 -6.58
C ASP A 120 21.88 -3.56 -7.67
N VAL A 121 20.84 -4.35 -7.43
CA VAL A 121 20.45 -5.41 -8.37
C VAL A 121 19.61 -4.88 -9.54
N ALA A 122 19.83 -5.44 -10.72
CA ALA A 122 19.05 -5.12 -11.92
C ALA A 122 18.85 -6.37 -12.79
N VAL A 123 17.77 -6.43 -13.59
CA VAL A 123 17.49 -7.52 -14.51
C VAL A 123 16.83 -7.01 -15.79
N ALA A 124 17.24 -7.56 -16.93
CA ALA A 124 16.59 -7.35 -18.22
C ALA A 124 16.58 -8.68 -19.01
N LEU A 125 15.74 -8.75 -20.04
CA LEU A 125 15.71 -9.88 -20.97
C LEU A 125 16.45 -9.55 -22.24
N THR A 126 17.19 -10.52 -22.77
CA THR A 126 17.71 -10.51 -24.15
C THR A 126 16.57 -10.73 -25.13
N GLY A 127 16.84 -10.52 -26.42
CA GLY A 127 15.91 -10.85 -27.50
C GLY A 127 15.46 -12.31 -27.53
N ASP A 128 16.32 -13.22 -27.06
CA ASP A 128 16.03 -14.65 -26.94
C ASP A 128 15.28 -15.00 -25.61
N GLY A 129 14.88 -14.01 -24.81
CA GLY A 129 14.18 -14.21 -23.53
C GLY A 129 15.08 -14.67 -22.38
N VAL A 130 16.40 -14.66 -22.54
CA VAL A 130 17.34 -15.05 -21.47
C VAL A 130 17.52 -13.89 -20.48
N PRO A 131 17.32 -14.11 -19.16
CA PRO A 131 17.54 -13.06 -18.18
C PRO A 131 19.02 -12.75 -18.01
N LEU A 132 19.37 -11.47 -18.07
CA LEU A 132 20.65 -10.92 -17.64
C LEU A 132 20.45 -10.26 -16.29
N CYS A 133 21.07 -10.83 -15.25
CA CYS A 133 21.04 -10.33 -13.88
C CYS A 133 22.34 -9.60 -13.57
N PHE A 134 22.24 -8.38 -13.03
CA PHE A 134 23.37 -7.52 -12.72
C PHE A 134 23.38 -7.16 -11.24
N TRP A 135 24.57 -7.01 -10.65
CA TRP A 135 24.78 -6.52 -9.28
C TRP A 135 26.18 -5.95 -9.10
N ILE A 136 26.37 -5.16 -8.05
CA ILE A 136 27.69 -4.63 -7.67
C ILE A 136 28.19 -5.37 -6.43
N GLU A 137 29.39 -5.93 -6.52
CA GLU A 137 30.09 -6.56 -5.38
C GLU A 137 31.06 -5.58 -4.74
N LYS A 138 31.04 -5.55 -3.39
CA LYS A 138 31.85 -4.67 -2.53
C LYS A 138 32.57 -5.50 -1.45
N GLY A 139 33.75 -5.02 -1.05
CA GLY A 139 34.50 -5.66 0.02
C GLY A 139 35.43 -6.78 -0.42
N HIS A 140 35.88 -6.75 -1.68
CA HIS A 140 36.98 -7.58 -2.16
C HIS A 140 38.30 -7.23 -1.44
N GLU A 141 39.20 -8.20 -1.31
CA GLU A 141 40.50 -8.02 -0.61
C GLU A 141 41.36 -6.94 -1.24
N ASP A 142 41.26 -6.74 -2.55
CA ASP A 142 41.97 -5.69 -3.31
C ASP A 142 41.35 -4.29 -3.16
N GLY A 143 40.27 -4.18 -2.37
CA GLY A 143 39.55 -2.92 -2.13
C GLY A 143 38.71 -2.45 -3.31
N THR A 144 38.61 -3.23 -4.39
CA THR A 144 37.84 -2.86 -5.58
C THR A 144 36.35 -3.19 -5.43
N GLN A 145 35.52 -2.47 -6.16
CA GLN A 145 34.13 -2.84 -6.43
C GLN A 145 34.03 -3.43 -7.83
N ARG A 146 33.15 -4.42 -8.00
CA ARG A 146 33.02 -5.16 -9.24
C ARG A 146 31.57 -5.19 -9.69
N LEU A 147 31.34 -4.79 -10.93
CA LEU A 147 30.05 -4.96 -11.61
C LEU A 147 30.02 -6.35 -12.24
N MET A 148 29.07 -7.16 -11.79
CA MET A 148 28.91 -8.55 -12.18
C MET A 148 27.65 -8.76 -13.00
N MET A 149 27.67 -9.78 -13.85
CA MET A 149 26.53 -10.25 -14.62
C MET A 149 26.41 -11.77 -14.53
N ALA A 150 25.20 -12.28 -14.39
CA ALA A 150 24.90 -13.71 -14.53
C ALA A 150 23.78 -13.93 -15.55
N ARG A 151 23.76 -15.15 -16.12
CA ARG A 151 22.67 -15.72 -16.93
C ARG A 151 22.10 -16.93 -16.17
N PRO A 152 21.14 -16.71 -15.27
CA PRO A 152 20.58 -17.81 -14.50
C PRO A 152 20.00 -18.91 -15.40
N GLY A 153 20.14 -20.17 -14.97
CA GLY A 153 19.65 -21.32 -15.73
C GLY A 153 20.59 -21.84 -16.83
N THR A 154 21.67 -21.12 -17.18
CA THR A 154 22.62 -21.55 -18.23
C THR A 154 23.78 -22.39 -17.69
N GLY A 155 23.97 -22.47 -16.39
CA GLY A 155 25.11 -23.14 -15.76
C GLY A 155 26.45 -22.39 -15.91
N GLN A 156 26.44 -21.18 -16.48
CA GLN A 156 27.63 -20.34 -16.64
C GLN A 156 27.95 -19.61 -15.32
N SER A 157 29.22 -19.47 -15.01
CA SER A 157 29.67 -18.64 -13.90
C SER A 157 29.41 -17.16 -14.16
N PRO A 158 29.22 -16.34 -13.13
CA PRO A 158 29.06 -14.90 -13.27
C PRO A 158 30.26 -14.28 -14.00
N LEU A 159 29.97 -13.32 -14.86
CA LEU A 159 30.95 -12.57 -15.65
C LEU A 159 31.25 -11.23 -14.98
N LEU A 160 32.54 -10.90 -14.85
CA LEU A 160 32.99 -9.58 -14.47
C LEU A 160 32.85 -8.62 -15.66
N LEU A 161 32.04 -7.57 -15.51
CA LEU A 161 31.84 -6.55 -16.56
C LEU A 161 32.76 -5.34 -16.38
N SER A 162 32.91 -4.89 -15.11
CA SER A 162 33.70 -3.69 -14.80
C SER A 162 34.28 -3.77 -13.39
N THR A 163 35.39 -3.07 -13.19
CA THR A 163 36.10 -2.94 -11.91
C THR A 163 36.36 -1.47 -11.61
N SER A 164 36.04 -1.04 -10.39
CA SER A 164 36.35 0.31 -9.92
C SER A 164 37.19 0.24 -8.62
N PRO A 165 38.27 1.03 -8.51
CA PRO A 165 38.99 1.18 -7.25
C PRO A 165 38.25 2.08 -6.24
N LYS A 166 37.06 2.56 -6.59
CA LYS A 166 36.22 3.46 -5.80
C LYS A 166 34.78 2.97 -5.80
N ILE A 167 33.82 3.87 -5.69
CA ILE A 167 32.41 3.56 -5.48
C ILE A 167 31.68 3.48 -6.83
N MET A 168 31.05 2.32 -7.08
CA MET A 168 30.01 2.11 -8.08
C MET A 168 28.64 2.04 -7.40
N ARG A 169 27.58 2.55 -8.09
CA ARG A 169 26.21 2.55 -7.58
C ARG A 169 25.20 2.83 -8.70
N ASP A 170 23.92 2.74 -8.36
CA ASP A 170 22.78 3.21 -9.15
C ASP A 170 22.69 2.51 -10.52
N LEU A 171 22.50 1.20 -10.53
CA LEU A 171 22.29 0.46 -11.77
C LEU A 171 20.95 0.81 -12.42
N ALA A 172 20.98 1.20 -13.69
CA ALA A 172 19.82 1.34 -14.55
C ALA A 172 19.93 0.40 -15.73
N VAL A 173 18.89 -0.39 -16.00
CA VAL A 173 18.86 -1.32 -17.11
C VAL A 173 17.55 -1.22 -17.87
N THR A 174 17.60 -1.34 -19.20
CA THR A 174 16.42 -1.40 -20.06
C THR A 174 16.73 -2.23 -21.31
N GLY A 175 15.70 -2.81 -21.92
CA GLY A 175 15.77 -3.45 -23.23
C GLY A 175 15.16 -2.56 -24.31
N ASP A 176 15.49 -2.82 -25.57
CA ASP A 176 14.81 -2.25 -26.73
C ASP A 176 13.99 -3.30 -27.49
N GLU A 177 13.30 -2.85 -28.54
CA GLU A 177 12.46 -3.70 -29.38
C GLU A 177 13.27 -4.72 -30.23
N GLU A 178 14.55 -4.46 -30.45
CA GLU A 178 15.46 -5.37 -31.13
C GLU A 178 16.07 -6.41 -30.17
N GLY A 179 15.73 -6.35 -28.88
CA GLY A 179 16.20 -7.29 -27.85
C GLY A 179 17.62 -7.00 -27.35
N ARG A 180 18.18 -5.83 -27.64
CA ARG A 180 19.43 -5.36 -27.02
C ARG A 180 19.16 -4.90 -25.60
N VAL A 181 20.17 -5.06 -24.74
CA VAL A 181 20.10 -4.63 -23.35
C VAL A 181 21.10 -3.51 -23.08
N PHE A 182 20.65 -2.44 -22.48
CA PHE A 182 21.42 -1.25 -22.12
C PHE A 182 21.57 -1.19 -20.61
N LEU A 183 22.80 -1.15 -20.12
CA LEU A 183 23.12 -1.06 -18.68
C LEU A 183 23.93 0.20 -18.44
N ALA A 184 23.44 1.07 -17.55
CA ALA A 184 24.19 2.24 -17.07
C ALA A 184 24.39 2.17 -15.57
N TRP A 185 25.46 2.81 -15.08
CA TRP A 185 25.76 2.92 -13.66
C TRP A 185 26.58 4.18 -13.37
N SER A 186 26.53 4.64 -12.14
CA SER A 186 27.36 5.74 -11.63
C SER A 186 28.65 5.19 -11.04
N ASP A 187 29.79 5.80 -11.37
CA ASP A 187 31.12 5.39 -10.89
C ASP A 187 32.02 6.62 -10.68
N ASN A 188 32.68 6.70 -9.53
CA ASN A 188 33.59 7.80 -9.21
C ASN A 188 35.09 7.45 -9.35
N ARG A 189 35.43 6.45 -10.18
CA ARG A 189 36.82 6.02 -10.42
C ARG A 189 37.73 7.15 -10.92
N GLN A 190 37.19 8.18 -11.56
CA GLN A 190 37.92 9.35 -12.03
C GLN A 190 37.95 10.52 -11.03
N GLY A 191 37.39 10.33 -9.80
CA GLY A 191 37.35 11.35 -8.75
C GLY A 191 35.94 11.87 -8.46
N LEU A 192 35.19 12.23 -9.47
CA LEU A 192 33.77 12.56 -9.40
C LEU A 192 32.95 11.42 -9.99
N TYR A 193 31.66 11.39 -9.67
CA TYR A 193 30.76 10.41 -10.27
C TYR A 193 30.47 10.80 -11.72
N ASP A 194 30.61 9.81 -12.59
CA ASP A 194 30.20 9.84 -13.99
C ASP A 194 29.34 8.62 -14.29
N ILE A 195 28.57 8.69 -15.37
CA ILE A 195 27.77 7.57 -15.83
C ILE A 195 28.51 6.83 -16.92
N TYR A 196 28.56 5.53 -16.77
CA TYR A 196 29.10 4.55 -17.72
C TYR A 196 27.96 3.77 -18.35
N LEU A 197 28.15 3.33 -19.59
CA LEU A 197 27.20 2.55 -20.37
C LEU A 197 27.89 1.34 -20.99
N THR A 198 27.20 0.20 -20.96
CA THR A 198 27.51 -1.01 -21.72
C THR A 198 26.24 -1.45 -22.44
N VAL A 199 26.38 -1.96 -23.67
CA VAL A 199 25.27 -2.48 -24.48
C VAL A 199 25.53 -3.94 -24.82
N PHE A 200 24.49 -4.76 -24.66
CA PHE A 200 24.49 -6.17 -25.02
C PHE A 200 23.66 -6.39 -26.28
N ASP A 201 24.12 -7.32 -27.13
CA ASP A 201 23.38 -7.75 -28.29
C ASP A 201 22.12 -8.59 -27.89
N PRO A 202 21.22 -8.92 -28.83
CA PRO A 202 20.05 -9.74 -28.53
C PRO A 202 20.35 -11.14 -27.98
N GLN A 203 21.56 -11.62 -28.11
CA GLN A 203 22.05 -12.88 -27.53
C GLN A 203 22.70 -12.67 -26.15
N GLY A 204 22.77 -11.43 -25.68
CA GLY A 204 23.34 -11.04 -24.40
C GLY A 204 24.86 -10.93 -24.37
N ASN A 205 25.56 -10.94 -25.53
CA ASN A 205 26.98 -10.68 -25.56
C ASN A 205 27.25 -9.17 -25.56
N VAL A 206 28.42 -8.77 -25.08
CA VAL A 206 28.79 -7.35 -25.05
C VAL A 206 28.99 -6.85 -26.50
N ALA A 207 28.06 -6.02 -26.97
CA ALA A 207 28.13 -5.37 -28.29
C ALA A 207 28.87 -4.03 -28.20
N VAL A 208 28.69 -3.27 -27.15
CA VAL A 208 29.43 -2.05 -26.82
C VAL A 208 30.08 -2.23 -25.46
N ALA A 209 31.41 -2.27 -25.42
CA ALA A 209 32.16 -2.35 -24.17
C ALA A 209 31.94 -1.09 -23.35
N GLU A 210 32.26 -1.18 -22.05
CA GLU A 210 32.16 -0.08 -21.10
C GLU A 210 32.64 1.26 -21.69
N ARG A 211 31.78 2.25 -21.59
CA ARG A 211 32.06 3.60 -22.09
C ARG A 211 31.57 4.64 -21.10
N ARG A 212 32.41 5.58 -20.72
CA ARG A 212 32.03 6.80 -20.01
C ARG A 212 31.19 7.67 -20.93
N ILE A 213 29.95 8.00 -20.55
CA ILE A 213 29.02 8.76 -21.41
C ILE A 213 28.73 10.16 -20.87
N THR A 214 29.08 10.45 -19.61
CA THR A 214 29.10 11.80 -19.07
C THR A 214 30.54 12.24 -18.81
N ASP A 215 30.80 13.52 -18.96
CA ASP A 215 32.06 14.17 -18.62
C ASP A 215 31.75 15.60 -18.17
N THR A 216 31.34 15.72 -16.90
CA THR A 216 30.86 16.99 -16.35
C THR A 216 31.96 17.82 -15.71
N GLY A 217 33.15 17.24 -15.54
CA GLY A 217 34.38 17.92 -15.09
C GLY A 217 34.36 18.41 -13.64
N SER A 218 33.22 18.84 -13.11
CA SER A 218 33.11 19.41 -11.78
C SER A 218 31.89 18.97 -10.98
N ASP A 219 30.93 18.25 -11.58
CA ASP A 219 29.67 17.90 -10.97
C ASP A 219 29.64 16.43 -10.54
N PHE A 220 28.92 16.10 -9.44
CA PHE A 220 28.60 14.72 -9.11
C PHE A 220 27.39 14.27 -9.91
N VAL A 221 27.54 13.24 -10.75
CA VAL A 221 26.47 12.72 -11.62
C VAL A 221 26.04 11.33 -11.15
N PHE A 222 24.75 11.17 -10.83
CA PHE A 222 24.23 9.96 -10.19
C PHE A 222 22.77 9.68 -10.56
N GLU A 223 22.27 8.51 -10.14
CA GLU A 223 20.91 8.01 -10.35
C GLU A 223 20.48 8.05 -11.83
N PRO A 224 21.18 7.33 -12.73
CA PRO A 224 20.78 7.26 -14.13
C PRO A 224 19.41 6.58 -14.27
N ALA A 225 18.55 7.14 -15.13
CA ALA A 225 17.35 6.50 -15.64
C ALA A 225 17.46 6.38 -17.15
N LEU A 226 17.25 5.17 -17.67
CA LEU A 226 17.37 4.85 -19.09
C LEU A 226 16.00 4.56 -19.71
N ALA A 227 15.82 5.05 -20.93
CA ALA A 227 14.73 4.64 -21.80
C ALA A 227 15.26 4.50 -23.24
N VAL A 228 14.89 3.42 -23.95
CA VAL A 228 15.35 3.17 -25.30
C VAL A 228 14.16 2.87 -26.22
N GLY A 229 14.06 3.58 -27.33
CA GLY A 229 13.01 3.42 -28.34
C GLY A 229 13.34 4.14 -29.62
N GLY A 230 12.86 3.64 -30.76
CA GLY A 230 13.12 4.25 -32.08
C GLY A 230 14.61 4.44 -32.41
N GLY A 231 15.50 3.63 -31.85
CA GLY A 231 16.95 3.72 -32.03
C GLY A 231 17.62 4.84 -31.23
N VAL A 232 16.92 5.46 -30.28
CA VAL A 232 17.43 6.52 -29.39
C VAL A 232 17.52 6.01 -27.96
N VAL A 233 18.66 6.23 -27.32
CA VAL A 233 18.90 6.00 -25.89
C VAL A 233 18.76 7.32 -25.17
N HIS A 234 17.69 7.45 -24.39
CA HIS A 234 17.51 8.59 -23.49
C HIS A 234 18.13 8.28 -22.14
N LEU A 235 19.02 9.14 -21.69
CA LEU A 235 19.61 9.13 -20.36
C LEU A 235 19.12 10.35 -19.59
N VAL A 236 18.54 10.12 -18.42
CA VAL A 236 18.20 11.16 -17.45
C VAL A 236 19.00 10.90 -16.18
N TYR A 237 19.55 11.94 -15.58
CA TYR A 237 20.38 11.81 -14.39
C TYR A 237 20.37 13.09 -13.56
N PHE A 238 20.78 12.99 -12.30
CA PHE A 238 21.02 14.14 -11.45
C PHE A 238 22.47 14.58 -11.54
N ALA A 239 22.67 15.90 -11.59
CA ALA A 239 23.96 16.55 -11.47
C ALA A 239 23.96 17.48 -10.26
N ASP A 240 24.72 17.11 -9.22
CA ASP A 240 24.88 17.91 -8.00
C ASP A 240 25.89 19.01 -8.28
N LYS A 241 25.45 20.25 -8.10
CA LYS A 241 26.28 21.46 -8.10
C LYS A 241 26.40 21.99 -6.66
N VAL A 242 27.27 22.95 -6.45
CA VAL A 242 27.55 23.51 -5.12
C VAL A 242 26.29 24.08 -4.43
N THR A 243 25.36 24.64 -5.20
CA THR A 243 24.15 25.32 -4.68
C THR A 243 22.86 24.66 -5.08
N ASP A 244 22.85 23.93 -6.17
CA ASP A 244 21.66 23.39 -6.81
C ASP A 244 21.87 21.95 -7.27
N GLN A 245 20.80 21.22 -7.40
CA GLN A 245 20.76 19.93 -8.09
C GLN A 245 20.02 20.10 -9.41
N GLU A 246 20.58 19.62 -10.47
CA GLU A 246 19.98 19.66 -11.81
C GLU A 246 19.51 18.27 -12.23
N LEU A 247 18.28 18.16 -12.74
CA LEU A 247 17.82 17.01 -13.51
C LEU A 247 18.21 17.26 -14.96
N VAL A 248 19.06 16.38 -15.52
CA VAL A 248 19.65 16.56 -16.85
C VAL A 248 19.22 15.42 -17.77
N HIS A 249 18.90 15.74 -19.00
CA HIS A 249 18.64 14.79 -20.09
C HIS A 249 19.70 14.88 -21.17
N ARG A 250 20.07 13.74 -21.73
CA ARG A 250 20.89 13.65 -22.95
C ARG A 250 20.48 12.42 -23.76
N ALA A 251 20.40 12.59 -25.08
CA ALA A 251 20.13 11.49 -26.01
C ALA A 251 21.42 10.96 -26.67
N TYR A 252 21.43 9.65 -26.86
CA TYR A 252 22.53 8.92 -27.54
C TYR A 252 21.96 8.00 -28.59
N ASP A 253 22.81 7.62 -29.58
CA ASP A 253 22.51 6.47 -30.42
C ASP A 253 22.76 5.14 -29.68
N VAL A 254 22.38 4.04 -30.28
CA VAL A 254 22.53 2.69 -29.70
C VAL A 254 23.99 2.25 -29.49
N ALA A 255 24.94 2.94 -30.07
CA ALA A 255 26.38 2.74 -29.87
C ALA A 255 26.93 3.66 -28.74
N GLY A 256 26.07 4.43 -28.07
CA GLY A 256 26.48 5.36 -27.01
C GLY A 256 27.13 6.65 -27.50
N LYS A 257 26.97 7.00 -28.79
CA LYS A 257 27.43 8.29 -29.30
C LYS A 257 26.37 9.37 -29.02
N PRO A 258 26.74 10.53 -28.45
CA PRO A 258 25.78 11.59 -28.16
C PRO A 258 25.11 12.12 -29.44
N LEU A 259 23.79 12.23 -29.38
CA LEU A 259 22.91 12.84 -30.38
C LEU A 259 22.56 14.29 -30.02
N THR A 260 22.54 14.60 -28.73
CA THR A 260 22.22 15.94 -28.23
C THR A 260 23.27 16.42 -27.23
N GLU A 261 23.33 17.74 -27.02
CA GLU A 261 24.02 18.31 -25.85
C GLU A 261 23.20 18.04 -24.58
N PRO A 262 23.83 18.01 -23.39
CA PRO A 262 23.11 17.89 -22.13
C PRO A 262 22.10 19.04 -21.95
N GLN A 263 20.87 18.70 -21.60
CA GLN A 263 19.79 19.66 -21.38
C GLN A 263 19.33 19.60 -19.93
N VAL A 264 19.34 20.73 -19.24
CA VAL A 264 18.79 20.86 -17.89
C VAL A 264 17.28 20.91 -18.00
N LEU A 265 16.61 19.86 -17.52
CA LEU A 265 15.16 19.77 -17.47
C LEU A 265 14.58 20.53 -16.28
N GLU A 266 15.30 20.57 -15.16
CA GLU A 266 14.88 21.21 -13.93
C GLU A 266 16.08 21.53 -13.03
N ARG A 267 15.93 22.60 -12.23
CA ARG A 267 16.87 22.98 -11.17
C ARG A 267 16.14 22.99 -9.84
N VAL A 268 16.67 22.27 -8.86
CA VAL A 268 16.15 22.22 -7.49
C VAL A 268 17.19 22.84 -6.58
N SER A 269 16.82 23.93 -5.89
CA SER A 269 17.73 24.57 -4.94
C SER A 269 17.93 23.67 -3.71
N GLN A 270 19.16 23.38 -3.33
CA GLN A 270 19.48 22.61 -2.12
C GLN A 270 18.99 23.32 -0.83
N ALA A 271 18.87 24.64 -0.84
CA ALA A 271 18.30 25.39 0.29
C ALA A 271 16.82 25.05 0.55
N ALA A 272 16.06 24.70 -0.48
CA ALA A 272 14.67 24.28 -0.33
C ALA A 272 14.53 22.88 0.29
N THR A 273 15.55 22.03 0.16
CA THR A 273 15.56 20.68 0.70
C THR A 273 16.00 20.62 2.17
N THR A 274 16.79 21.59 2.65
CA THR A 274 17.31 21.65 4.03
C THR A 274 16.33 22.22 5.06
N LEU A 275 15.33 23.01 4.65
CA LEU A 275 14.36 23.66 5.56
C LEU A 275 13.16 22.76 5.96
N GLY A 276 13.01 21.60 5.37
CA GLY A 276 11.85 20.71 5.58
C GLY A 276 12.14 19.33 6.17
N GLY A 277 13.33 19.05 6.68
CA GLY A 277 13.70 17.75 7.30
C GLY A 277 13.69 16.57 6.31
N SER A 278 14.85 16.02 6.01
CA SER A 278 15.10 14.74 5.30
C SER A 278 14.32 14.48 4.01
N THR A 279 14.14 15.46 3.14
CA THR A 279 13.81 15.14 1.74
C THR A 279 15.08 14.62 1.07
N PRO A 280 15.02 13.44 0.41
CA PRO A 280 16.14 13.00 -0.40
C PRO A 280 16.49 14.11 -1.40
N THR A 281 17.76 14.37 -1.59
CA THR A 281 18.26 15.35 -2.57
C THR A 281 17.89 14.94 -4.00
N SER A 282 17.62 13.66 -4.23
CA SER A 282 17.08 13.11 -5.45
C SER A 282 15.69 12.50 -5.23
N TYR A 283 14.89 12.46 -6.25
CA TYR A 283 13.58 11.82 -6.23
C TYR A 283 13.50 10.70 -7.30
N PRO A 284 12.70 9.65 -7.06
CA PRO A 284 12.58 8.56 -8.01
C PRO A 284 12.11 9.07 -9.37
N VAL A 285 12.85 8.70 -10.40
CA VAL A 285 12.57 9.05 -11.80
C VAL A 285 12.39 7.75 -12.58
N LEU A 286 11.29 7.65 -13.34
CA LEU A 286 11.02 6.58 -14.27
C LEU A 286 10.99 7.14 -15.69
N ALA A 287 11.91 6.68 -16.54
CA ALA A 287 11.95 7.02 -17.95
C ALA A 287 11.37 5.87 -18.78
N VAL A 288 10.52 6.20 -19.75
CA VAL A 288 9.85 5.22 -20.62
C VAL A 288 9.86 5.73 -22.05
N ALA A 289 10.53 5.01 -22.96
CA ALA A 289 10.57 5.37 -24.36
C ALA A 289 9.32 4.88 -25.12
N GLU A 290 8.98 5.61 -26.18
CA GLU A 290 7.96 5.24 -27.16
C GLU A 290 8.65 4.78 -28.46
N ALA A 291 7.95 3.99 -29.28
CA ALA A 291 8.51 3.42 -30.51
C ALA A 291 8.98 4.47 -31.53
N ASP A 292 8.43 5.68 -31.48
CA ASP A 292 8.84 6.80 -32.32
C ASP A 292 10.11 7.53 -31.85
N GLY A 293 10.72 7.05 -30.75
CA GLY A 293 11.90 7.63 -30.15
C GLY A 293 11.61 8.83 -29.23
N GLN A 294 10.36 9.04 -28.83
CA GLN A 294 10.00 9.98 -27.77
C GLN A 294 10.15 9.29 -26.41
N MET A 295 10.25 10.09 -25.33
CA MET A 295 10.35 9.60 -23.95
C MET A 295 9.32 10.30 -23.07
N ARG A 296 8.64 9.53 -22.22
CA ARG A 296 7.91 10.05 -21.05
C ARG A 296 8.76 9.89 -19.82
N LEU A 297 8.77 10.92 -18.99
CA LEU A 297 9.47 10.94 -17.72
C LEU A 297 8.45 11.16 -16.60
N TYR A 298 8.47 10.27 -15.61
CA TYR A 298 7.64 10.35 -14.41
C TYR A 298 8.53 10.67 -13.21
N GLU A 299 8.16 11.69 -12.45
CA GLU A 299 8.95 12.25 -11.36
C GLU A 299 8.13 12.23 -10.07
N SER A 300 8.56 11.47 -9.07
CA SER A 300 7.88 11.37 -7.76
C SER A 300 8.36 12.45 -6.81
N LEU A 301 7.53 13.46 -6.56
CA LEU A 301 7.84 14.67 -5.77
C LEU A 301 7.02 14.71 -4.48
N GLY A 302 7.22 13.77 -3.57
CA GLY A 302 6.50 13.73 -2.30
C GLY A 302 4.98 13.56 -2.50
N SER A 303 4.20 14.62 -2.40
CA SER A 303 2.73 14.57 -2.49
C SER A 303 2.16 14.52 -3.90
N MET A 304 3.00 14.47 -4.95
CA MET A 304 2.56 14.34 -6.33
C MET A 304 3.57 13.53 -7.17
N VAL A 305 3.08 12.95 -8.26
CA VAL A 305 3.90 12.49 -9.38
C VAL A 305 3.61 13.41 -10.54
N ARG A 306 4.66 13.88 -11.21
CA ARG A 306 4.54 14.65 -12.45
C ARG A 306 4.94 13.80 -13.64
N GLN A 307 4.41 14.13 -14.82
CA GLN A 307 4.89 13.63 -16.09
C GLN A 307 5.36 14.76 -16.98
N ARG A 308 6.33 14.46 -17.83
CA ARG A 308 6.73 15.29 -18.98
C ARG A 308 7.02 14.42 -20.18
N LYS A 309 6.94 14.97 -21.38
CA LYS A 309 7.28 14.28 -22.62
C LYS A 309 8.39 15.03 -23.36
N ILE A 310 9.34 14.28 -23.87
CA ILE A 310 10.55 14.76 -24.53
C ILE A 310 10.68 14.05 -25.88
N ASP A 311 10.96 14.80 -26.94
CA ASP A 311 11.18 14.24 -28.27
C ASP A 311 12.58 13.59 -28.38
N ARG A 312 12.83 12.91 -29.51
CA ARG A 312 14.12 12.28 -29.82
C ARG A 312 15.31 13.23 -29.84
N ASN A 313 15.10 14.54 -30.01
CA ASN A 313 16.12 15.58 -30.05
C ASN A 313 16.32 16.25 -28.69
N GLY A 314 15.57 15.83 -27.66
CA GLY A 314 15.62 16.40 -26.33
C GLY A 314 14.63 17.55 -26.09
N THR A 315 13.83 17.96 -27.08
CA THR A 315 12.87 19.05 -26.90
C THR A 315 11.71 18.64 -26.03
N ILE A 316 11.36 19.44 -25.03
CA ILE A 316 10.18 19.20 -24.19
C ILE A 316 8.92 19.46 -25.02
N ILE A 317 8.16 18.39 -25.32
CA ILE A 317 6.88 18.46 -26.06
C ILE A 317 5.70 18.63 -25.08
N LEU A 318 5.75 17.97 -23.92
CA LEU A 318 4.81 18.17 -22.84
C LEU A 318 5.60 18.71 -21.63
N PRO A 319 5.29 19.93 -21.15
CA PRO A 319 5.91 20.46 -19.94
C PRO A 319 5.51 19.65 -18.71
N PRO A 320 6.23 19.78 -17.57
CA PRO A 320 5.89 19.06 -16.36
C PRO A 320 4.48 19.35 -15.91
N GLU A 321 3.64 18.32 -15.85
CA GLU A 321 2.27 18.41 -15.38
C GLU A 321 1.99 17.36 -14.32
N PRO A 322 1.07 17.63 -13.39
CA PRO A 322 0.70 16.64 -12.39
C PRO A 322 0.02 15.42 -13.03
N PHE A 323 0.55 14.24 -12.70
CA PHE A 323 0.10 12.94 -13.18
C PHE A 323 -0.72 12.20 -12.12
N LEU A 324 -0.21 12.08 -10.88
CA LEU A 324 -0.93 11.56 -9.72
C LEU A 324 -1.03 12.65 -8.65
N ARG A 325 -2.19 12.77 -8.02
CA ARG A 325 -2.49 13.78 -6.98
C ARG A 325 -3.30 13.19 -5.84
N GLY A 326 -3.31 13.88 -4.70
CA GLY A 326 -4.24 13.58 -3.60
C GLY A 326 -3.67 12.70 -2.50
N SER A 327 -2.40 12.31 -2.59
CA SER A 327 -1.69 11.60 -1.53
C SER A 327 -0.91 12.52 -0.60
N ARG A 328 -0.58 12.00 0.59
CA ARG A 328 0.40 12.62 1.48
C ARG A 328 1.82 12.43 0.97
N TYR A 329 2.08 11.27 0.38
CA TYR A 329 3.40 10.93 -0.18
C TYR A 329 3.27 9.79 -1.19
N TYR A 330 3.83 9.97 -2.38
CA TYR A 330 4.01 8.95 -3.40
C TYR A 330 5.42 8.40 -3.35
N SER A 331 5.56 7.11 -3.53
CA SER A 331 6.85 6.44 -3.58
C SER A 331 6.85 5.37 -4.65
N GLN A 332 8.01 5.16 -5.27
CA GLN A 332 8.30 4.04 -6.15
C GLN A 332 7.24 3.77 -7.23
N VAL A 333 7.15 4.67 -8.17
CA VAL A 333 6.32 4.49 -9.36
C VAL A 333 7.01 3.52 -10.31
N ASN A 334 6.27 2.55 -10.82
CA ASN A 334 6.74 1.60 -11.83
C ASN A 334 5.68 1.46 -12.94
N LEU A 335 6.11 1.19 -14.16
CA LEU A 335 5.24 1.06 -15.33
C LEU A 335 5.52 -0.27 -16.05
N ALA A 336 4.44 -0.96 -16.40
CA ALA A 336 4.47 -2.18 -17.20
C ALA A 336 3.79 -1.97 -18.55
N ARG A 337 4.36 -2.56 -19.60
CA ARG A 337 3.82 -2.51 -20.98
C ARG A 337 3.82 -3.89 -21.60
N ALA A 338 2.72 -4.26 -22.23
CA ALA A 338 2.63 -5.42 -23.11
C ALA A 338 1.51 -5.22 -24.13
N LYS A 339 1.75 -5.52 -25.40
CA LYS A 339 0.77 -5.55 -26.50
C LYS A 339 -0.15 -4.33 -26.56
N GLY A 340 0.39 -3.14 -26.40
CA GLY A 340 -0.33 -1.87 -26.44
C GLY A 340 -1.11 -1.52 -25.16
N GLN A 341 -1.09 -2.39 -24.15
CA GLN A 341 -1.57 -2.06 -22.82
C GLN A 341 -0.45 -1.42 -21.99
N GLN A 342 -0.82 -0.42 -21.21
CA GLN A 342 0.08 0.23 -20.27
C GLN A 342 -0.57 0.29 -18.91
N TRP A 343 0.18 -0.07 -17.88
CA TRP A 343 -0.26 -0.02 -16.50
C TRP A 343 0.80 0.62 -15.64
N ILE A 344 0.35 1.36 -14.64
CA ILE A 344 1.20 1.96 -13.63
C ILE A 344 0.90 1.33 -12.28
N VAL A 345 1.94 1.11 -11.49
CA VAL A 345 1.84 0.66 -10.10
C VAL A 345 2.70 1.59 -9.23
N TRP A 346 2.21 1.91 -8.04
CA TRP A 346 2.92 2.79 -7.11
C TRP A 346 2.62 2.48 -5.65
N ALA A 347 3.51 2.88 -4.76
CA ALA A 347 3.27 2.91 -3.33
C ALA A 347 2.81 4.30 -2.91
N ASP A 348 1.76 4.36 -2.10
CA ASP A 348 1.05 5.59 -1.76
C ASP A 348 0.71 5.63 -0.27
N LEU A 349 0.97 6.76 0.37
CA LEU A 349 0.63 7.07 1.75
C LEU A 349 -0.57 8.01 1.77
N ARG A 350 -1.79 7.45 1.84
CA ARG A 350 -3.04 8.23 1.88
C ARG A 350 -3.54 8.47 3.30
N TRP A 351 -4.44 9.43 3.44
CA TRP A 351 -5.07 9.76 4.72
C TRP A 351 -5.91 8.61 5.29
N ASP A 352 -6.48 7.77 4.43
CA ASP A 352 -7.30 6.61 4.77
C ASP A 352 -6.49 5.34 5.07
N SER A 353 -5.21 5.30 4.69
CA SER A 353 -4.32 4.17 4.94
C SER A 353 -3.56 4.24 6.27
N GLY A 354 -3.84 5.26 7.09
CA GLY A 354 -3.04 5.56 8.25
C GLY A 354 -1.64 6.05 7.86
N ASP A 355 -0.67 5.88 8.73
CA ASP A 355 0.73 6.20 8.40
C ASP A 355 1.43 5.02 7.72
N ARG A 356 0.77 4.39 6.72
CA ARG A 356 1.24 3.17 6.05
C ARG A 356 1.13 3.28 4.55
N PHE A 357 2.19 2.93 3.85
CA PHE A 357 2.15 2.82 2.40
C PHE A 357 1.33 1.62 1.96
N GLN A 358 0.54 1.82 0.93
CA GLN A 358 -0.23 0.77 0.25
C GLN A 358 0.06 0.80 -1.25
N VAL A 359 -0.09 -0.33 -1.90
CA VAL A 359 0.14 -0.46 -3.35
C VAL A 359 -1.16 -0.20 -4.09
N TYR A 360 -1.07 0.61 -5.13
CA TYR A 360 -2.14 0.96 -6.05
C TYR A 360 -1.71 0.70 -7.49
N THR A 361 -2.67 0.48 -8.36
CA THR A 361 -2.47 0.34 -9.80
C THR A 361 -3.57 1.04 -10.59
N ALA A 362 -3.26 1.43 -11.81
CA ALA A 362 -4.23 1.92 -12.78
C ALA A 362 -3.75 1.64 -14.21
N SER A 363 -4.68 1.53 -15.15
CA SER A 363 -4.37 1.53 -16.58
C SER A 363 -3.97 2.92 -17.05
N LEU A 364 -3.17 2.99 -18.10
CA LEU A 364 -2.87 4.21 -18.83
C LEU A 364 -3.41 4.12 -20.25
N ASP A 365 -4.04 5.21 -20.71
CA ASP A 365 -4.39 5.34 -22.12
C ASP A 365 -3.17 5.68 -22.99
N GLN A 366 -3.37 5.81 -24.30
CA GLN A 366 -2.28 6.13 -25.24
C GLN A 366 -1.73 7.54 -25.05
N GLU A 367 -2.56 8.44 -24.57
CA GLU A 367 -2.20 9.82 -24.23
C GLU A 367 -1.44 9.89 -22.88
N GLY A 368 -1.50 8.80 -22.07
CA GLY A 368 -0.87 8.68 -20.76
C GLY A 368 -1.75 9.16 -19.60
N HIS A 369 -3.07 9.28 -19.79
CA HIS A 369 -3.97 9.58 -18.68
C HIS A 369 -4.22 8.34 -17.85
N VAL A 370 -4.34 8.57 -16.55
CA VAL A 370 -4.58 7.52 -15.55
C VAL A 370 -6.06 7.14 -15.54
N GLY A 371 -6.35 5.85 -15.70
CA GLY A 371 -7.68 5.29 -15.56
C GLY A 371 -8.13 5.16 -14.10
N GLU A 372 -9.07 4.27 -13.83
CA GLU A 372 -9.57 4.02 -12.48
C GLU A 372 -8.46 3.39 -11.60
N GLU A 373 -8.23 4.01 -10.46
CA GLU A 373 -7.24 3.54 -9.50
C GLU A 373 -7.78 2.35 -8.70
N THR A 374 -6.99 1.29 -8.61
CA THR A 374 -7.31 0.08 -7.83
C THR A 374 -6.28 -0.09 -6.72
N ARG A 375 -6.73 -0.17 -5.47
CA ARG A 375 -5.89 -0.50 -4.32
C ARG A 375 -5.64 -2.01 -4.27
N LEU A 376 -4.39 -2.43 -4.24
CA LEU A 376 -4.00 -3.84 -4.24
C LEU A 376 -3.69 -4.41 -2.86
N THR A 377 -3.28 -3.56 -1.90
CA THR A 377 -2.91 -4.01 -0.55
C THR A 377 -3.75 -3.32 0.52
N PHE A 378 -4.08 -4.07 1.57
CA PHE A 378 -4.86 -3.61 2.72
C PHE A 378 -4.17 -3.99 4.04
N ALA A 379 -2.84 -4.11 4.00
CA ALA A 379 -2.06 -4.58 5.12
C ALA A 379 -2.01 -3.59 6.28
N THR A 380 -1.84 -4.12 7.48
CA THR A 380 -1.63 -3.35 8.72
C THR A 380 -0.22 -2.77 8.82
N THR A 381 0.67 -3.09 7.89
CA THR A 381 2.03 -2.61 7.77
C THR A 381 2.26 -2.01 6.38
N SER A 382 3.36 -1.26 6.19
CA SER A 382 3.65 -0.62 4.90
C SER A 382 4.02 -1.63 3.83
N ALA A 383 3.43 -1.45 2.64
CA ALA A 383 3.75 -2.13 1.40
C ALA A 383 4.55 -1.17 0.49
N LEU A 384 5.76 -1.55 0.10
CA LEU A 384 6.74 -0.70 -0.58
C LEU A 384 7.33 -1.38 -1.81
N TRP A 385 7.98 -0.62 -2.66
CA TRP A 385 8.73 -1.10 -3.82
C TRP A 385 7.91 -1.97 -4.77
N PRO A 386 6.68 -1.55 -5.19
CA PRO A 386 5.91 -2.35 -6.11
C PRO A 386 6.56 -2.41 -7.49
N VAL A 387 6.60 -3.61 -8.05
CA VAL A 387 6.99 -3.87 -9.43
C VAL A 387 5.84 -4.61 -10.10
N MET A 388 5.46 -4.17 -11.29
CA MET A 388 4.47 -4.83 -12.13
C MET A 388 5.12 -5.35 -13.40
N VAL A 389 4.74 -6.54 -13.82
CA VAL A 389 5.01 -7.07 -15.15
C VAL A 389 3.72 -7.56 -15.78
N LEU A 390 3.62 -7.47 -17.10
CA LEU A 390 2.47 -7.92 -17.88
C LEU A 390 2.88 -9.09 -18.76
N ASP A 391 2.12 -10.18 -18.71
CA ASP A 391 2.32 -11.29 -19.62
C ASP A 391 1.74 -11.00 -21.02
N ASP A 392 2.10 -11.84 -21.97
CA ASP A 392 1.64 -11.73 -23.37
C ASP A 392 0.13 -11.93 -23.55
N GLN A 393 -0.60 -12.35 -22.54
CA GLN A 393 -2.05 -12.54 -22.56
C GLN A 393 -2.80 -11.41 -21.84
N GLY A 394 -2.06 -10.41 -21.31
CA GLY A 394 -2.59 -9.30 -20.53
C GLY A 394 -2.76 -9.60 -19.05
N GLY A 395 -2.21 -10.73 -18.58
CA GLY A 395 -2.14 -11.04 -17.16
C GLY A 395 -1.24 -10.05 -16.44
N GLN A 396 -1.71 -9.58 -15.30
CA GLN A 396 -1.00 -8.61 -14.45
C GLN A 396 -0.38 -9.33 -13.26
N HIS A 397 0.90 -9.10 -13.03
CA HIS A 397 1.65 -9.67 -11.94
C HIS A 397 2.28 -8.54 -11.14
N VAL A 398 2.01 -8.47 -9.84
CA VAL A 398 2.53 -7.42 -8.96
C VAL A 398 3.30 -8.05 -7.81
N ILE A 399 4.49 -7.53 -7.58
CA ILE A 399 5.40 -7.94 -6.51
C ILE A 399 5.70 -6.72 -5.67
N TRP A 400 5.69 -6.85 -4.35
CA TRP A 400 6.04 -5.76 -3.43
C TRP A 400 6.73 -6.29 -2.19
N GLN A 401 7.32 -5.37 -1.42
CA GLN A 401 7.88 -5.66 -0.11
C GLN A 401 6.90 -5.25 0.99
N GLN A 402 6.55 -6.19 1.84
CA GLN A 402 5.69 -5.98 3.01
C GLN A 402 6.55 -5.94 4.27
N ASN A 403 6.39 -4.92 5.09
CA ASN A 403 7.03 -4.89 6.40
C ASN A 403 6.45 -6.02 7.28
N ALA A 404 7.30 -6.94 7.71
CA ALA A 404 6.96 -8.11 8.52
C ALA A 404 7.43 -7.95 9.99
N GLY A 405 8.00 -6.81 10.36
CA GLY A 405 8.49 -6.53 11.71
C GLY A 405 9.69 -5.57 11.72
N PRO A 406 10.31 -5.33 12.88
CA PRO A 406 11.46 -4.46 12.97
C PRO A 406 12.61 -4.99 12.07
N TYR A 407 12.94 -4.22 11.03
CA TYR A 407 13.99 -4.53 10.05
C TYR A 407 13.77 -5.80 9.21
N ALA A 408 12.56 -6.38 9.23
CA ALA A 408 12.19 -7.55 8.44
C ALA A 408 11.18 -7.13 7.34
N TYR A 409 11.46 -7.52 6.10
CA TYR A 409 10.56 -7.36 4.98
C TYR A 409 10.39 -8.69 4.27
N GLN A 410 9.17 -8.97 3.87
CA GLN A 410 8.82 -10.13 3.06
C GLN A 410 8.40 -9.67 1.67
N MET A 411 8.86 -10.36 0.67
CA MET A 411 8.43 -10.15 -0.71
C MET A 411 7.17 -10.95 -0.98
N LEU A 412 6.13 -10.26 -1.42
CA LEU A 412 4.81 -10.83 -1.72
C LEU A 412 4.47 -10.64 -3.19
N TYR A 413 3.65 -11.54 -3.70
CA TYR A 413 3.19 -11.59 -5.09
C TYR A 413 1.68 -11.75 -5.15
N ILE A 414 1.06 -11.10 -6.14
CA ILE A 414 -0.34 -11.32 -6.58
C ILE A 414 -0.44 -11.29 -8.10
N ASN A 415 -1.50 -11.87 -8.62
CA ASN A 415 -1.86 -11.79 -10.04
C ASN A 415 -3.39 -11.60 -10.21
N ASN A 416 -3.82 -11.23 -11.41
CA ASN A 416 -5.25 -11.16 -11.77
C ASN A 416 -5.72 -12.39 -12.57
N LEU A 417 -4.90 -13.42 -12.72
CA LEU A 417 -5.24 -14.66 -13.44
C LEU A 417 -6.03 -15.63 -12.58
N ASP A 418 -5.74 -15.65 -11.28
CA ASP A 418 -6.30 -16.57 -10.28
C ASP A 418 -7.07 -15.82 -9.19
N PRO A 419 -8.21 -15.18 -9.51
CA PRO A 419 -8.93 -14.40 -8.53
C PRO A 419 -9.30 -15.24 -7.31
N ALA A 420 -8.93 -14.75 -6.13
CA ALA A 420 -9.28 -15.42 -4.89
C ALA A 420 -10.80 -15.36 -4.66
N SER A 421 -11.38 -16.48 -4.23
CA SER A 421 -12.79 -16.51 -3.85
C SER A 421 -12.99 -15.76 -2.52
N VAL A 422 -13.73 -14.66 -2.54
CA VAL A 422 -14.02 -13.86 -1.34
C VAL A 422 -15.23 -14.44 -0.62
N SER A 423 -15.04 -15.02 0.56
CA SER A 423 -16.14 -15.52 1.39
C SER A 423 -16.98 -14.36 1.97
N ALA A 424 -18.23 -14.63 2.36
CA ALA A 424 -19.08 -13.64 3.02
C ALA A 424 -18.44 -13.07 4.30
N TRP A 425 -17.65 -13.87 5.02
CA TRP A 425 -16.94 -13.43 6.22
C TRP A 425 -15.79 -12.48 5.91
N GLN A 426 -15.04 -12.75 4.84
CA GLN A 426 -13.99 -11.83 4.38
C GLN A 426 -14.57 -10.50 3.91
N ARG A 427 -15.74 -10.51 3.24
CA ARG A 427 -16.46 -9.27 2.89
C ARG A 427 -16.87 -8.45 4.12
N LEU A 428 -17.11 -9.10 5.25
CA LEU A 428 -17.36 -8.44 6.53
C LEU A 428 -16.07 -8.07 7.30
N GLY A 429 -14.89 -8.41 6.75
CA GLY A 429 -13.59 -8.11 7.34
C GLY A 429 -13.07 -9.13 8.35
N PHE A 430 -13.60 -10.36 8.31
CA PHE A 430 -13.11 -11.48 9.12
C PHE A 430 -12.46 -12.52 8.21
N SER A 431 -11.15 -12.47 8.07
CA SER A 431 -10.35 -13.42 7.29
C SER A 431 -9.75 -14.50 8.19
N GLY A 432 -9.37 -15.62 7.58
CA GLY A 432 -8.69 -16.73 8.24
C GLY A 432 -9.54 -17.97 8.42
N VAL A 433 -8.89 -19.04 8.90
CA VAL A 433 -9.53 -20.34 9.17
C VAL A 433 -10.56 -20.15 10.28
N GLY A 434 -11.85 -20.06 9.88
CA GLY A 434 -12.95 -19.87 10.82
C GLY A 434 -13.40 -18.42 11.03
N GLY A 435 -13.64 -17.67 9.95
CA GLY A 435 -14.15 -16.28 10.01
C GLY A 435 -15.34 -16.07 10.97
N ALA A 436 -16.21 -17.11 11.15
CA ALA A 436 -17.24 -17.10 12.16
C ALA A 436 -16.69 -17.10 13.59
N TRP A 437 -15.59 -17.82 13.85
CA TRP A 437 -14.92 -17.81 15.16
C TRP A 437 -14.25 -16.47 15.43
N SER A 438 -13.56 -15.89 14.44
CA SER A 438 -12.95 -14.56 14.54
C SER A 438 -14.01 -13.50 14.84
N PHE A 439 -15.17 -13.60 14.21
CA PHE A 439 -16.31 -12.73 14.50
C PHE A 439 -16.84 -12.90 15.95
N LEU A 440 -17.02 -14.13 16.40
CA LEU A 440 -17.48 -14.40 17.78
C LEU A 440 -16.45 -13.93 18.82
N LEU A 441 -15.17 -14.13 18.55
CA LEU A 441 -14.09 -13.62 19.40
C LEU A 441 -14.08 -12.09 19.45
N ALA A 442 -14.23 -11.42 18.31
CA ALA A 442 -14.32 -9.96 18.26
C ALA A 442 -15.52 -9.44 19.06
N LEU A 443 -16.69 -10.10 18.98
CA LEU A 443 -17.85 -9.77 19.80
C LEU A 443 -17.57 -9.90 21.30
N ALA A 444 -16.96 -11.02 21.73
CA ALA A 444 -16.67 -11.29 23.12
C ALA A 444 -15.57 -10.36 23.67
N GLN A 445 -14.46 -10.23 22.97
CA GLN A 445 -13.36 -9.33 23.37
C GLN A 445 -13.79 -7.87 23.35
N GLY A 446 -14.54 -7.45 22.33
CA GLY A 446 -15.11 -6.11 22.26
C GLY A 446 -16.02 -5.80 23.45
N ALA A 447 -16.85 -6.75 23.88
CA ALA A 447 -17.71 -6.57 25.05
C ALA A 447 -16.91 -6.36 26.35
N ILE A 448 -15.85 -7.16 26.55
CA ILE A 448 -14.97 -7.04 27.73
C ILE A 448 -14.21 -5.71 27.71
N LEU A 449 -13.59 -5.38 26.58
CA LEU A 449 -12.84 -4.13 26.43
C LEU A 449 -13.73 -2.90 26.55
N ALA A 450 -15.00 -2.98 26.09
CA ALA A 450 -15.98 -1.90 26.27
C ALA A 450 -16.30 -1.64 27.76
N VAL A 451 -16.35 -2.68 28.60
CA VAL A 451 -16.49 -2.52 30.06
C VAL A 451 -15.30 -1.73 30.60
N ILE A 452 -14.08 -2.18 30.28
CA ILE A 452 -12.84 -1.51 30.73
C ILE A 452 -12.81 -0.05 30.26
N THR A 453 -13.09 0.18 28.97
CA THR A 453 -13.10 1.53 28.38
C THR A 453 -14.14 2.43 29.03
N THR A 454 -15.34 1.89 29.34
CA THR A 454 -16.40 2.63 30.05
C THR A 454 -15.94 3.00 31.46
N PHE A 455 -15.28 2.10 32.18
CA PHE A 455 -14.75 2.39 33.53
C PHE A 455 -13.62 3.43 33.50
N VAL A 456 -12.65 3.29 32.59
CA VAL A 456 -11.54 4.26 32.44
C VAL A 456 -12.08 5.66 32.08
N ARG A 457 -13.16 5.71 31.30
CA ARG A 457 -13.79 6.96 30.83
C ARG A 457 -15.12 7.27 31.55
N ILE A 458 -15.28 6.81 32.77
CA ILE A 458 -16.54 6.96 33.56
C ILE A 458 -16.99 8.41 33.72
N TRP A 459 -16.08 9.36 33.63
CA TRP A 459 -16.37 10.79 33.67
C TRP A 459 -17.30 11.24 32.52
N ARG A 460 -17.27 10.57 31.36
CA ARG A 460 -18.13 10.90 30.19
C ARG A 460 -19.61 10.63 30.47
N PRO A 461 -20.02 9.40 30.85
CA PRO A 461 -21.40 9.16 31.24
C PRO A 461 -21.82 9.95 32.52
N ALA A 462 -20.87 10.26 33.41
CA ALA A 462 -21.15 11.08 34.59
C ALA A 462 -21.51 12.53 34.22
N ILE A 463 -20.81 13.15 33.26
CA ILE A 463 -21.16 14.47 32.74
C ILE A 463 -22.56 14.44 32.11
N ALA A 464 -22.82 13.46 31.22
CA ALA A 464 -24.12 13.33 30.56
C ALA A 464 -25.25 13.15 31.59
N TRP A 465 -25.03 12.37 32.64
CA TRP A 465 -25.96 12.22 33.74
C TRP A 465 -26.18 13.53 34.51
N ALA A 466 -25.11 14.27 34.87
CA ALA A 466 -25.21 15.53 35.59
C ALA A 466 -26.00 16.60 34.80
N VAL A 467 -25.70 16.74 33.51
CA VAL A 467 -26.41 17.65 32.59
C VAL A 467 -27.90 17.27 32.50
N THR A 468 -28.20 15.98 32.38
CA THR A 468 -29.58 15.48 32.32
C THR A 468 -30.34 15.72 33.63
N ALA A 469 -29.69 15.49 34.78
CA ALA A 469 -30.28 15.75 36.09
C ALA A 469 -30.58 17.23 36.28
N LEU A 470 -29.69 18.12 35.87
CA LEU A 470 -29.90 19.57 35.90
C LEU A 470 -31.08 19.98 34.99
N ALA A 471 -31.07 19.49 33.74
CA ALA A 471 -32.18 19.77 32.81
C ALA A 471 -33.52 19.30 33.36
N LEU A 472 -33.57 18.11 33.99
CA LEU A 472 -34.77 17.57 34.59
C LEU A 472 -35.26 18.44 35.75
N GLN A 473 -34.37 18.99 36.59
CA GLN A 473 -34.73 19.91 37.67
C GLN A 473 -35.34 21.21 37.12
N ILE A 474 -34.75 21.76 36.05
CA ILE A 474 -35.25 22.99 35.42
C ILE A 474 -36.63 22.76 34.81
N VAL A 475 -36.79 21.70 34.00
CA VAL A 475 -38.06 21.40 33.30
C VAL A 475 -39.21 21.12 34.27
N ARG A 476 -38.92 20.47 35.41
CA ARG A 476 -39.96 20.23 36.45
C ARG A 476 -40.48 21.51 37.12
N ARG A 477 -39.74 22.62 37.06
CA ARG A 477 -40.16 23.93 37.60
C ARG A 477 -41.04 24.71 36.62
N VAL A 478 -41.07 24.33 35.34
CA VAL A 478 -41.87 25.00 34.30
C VAL A 478 -43.16 24.23 34.10
N GLU A 479 -44.31 24.77 34.53
CA GLU A 479 -45.62 24.08 34.51
C GLU A 479 -46.01 23.60 33.11
N ALA A 480 -45.79 24.41 32.06
CA ALA A 480 -46.14 24.10 30.68
C ALA A 480 -45.40 22.88 30.13
N VAL A 481 -44.17 22.61 30.56
CA VAL A 481 -43.30 21.53 30.01
C VAL A 481 -43.20 20.36 30.98
N ARG A 482 -43.64 20.50 32.21
CA ARG A 482 -43.58 19.47 33.27
C ARG A 482 -44.14 18.11 32.85
N PRO A 483 -45.26 18.00 32.10
CA PRO A 483 -45.74 16.70 31.60
C PRO A 483 -44.74 15.96 30.71
N TYR A 484 -43.91 16.71 30.02
CA TYR A 484 -42.91 16.19 29.07
C TYR A 484 -41.51 16.06 29.67
N ALA A 485 -41.34 16.28 30.96
CA ALA A 485 -40.04 16.31 31.64
C ALA A 485 -39.19 15.05 31.38
N HIS A 486 -39.80 13.87 31.26
CA HIS A 486 -39.07 12.65 30.93
C HIS A 486 -38.61 12.60 29.49
N VAL A 487 -39.41 13.10 28.54
CA VAL A 487 -39.04 13.16 27.12
C VAL A 487 -37.85 14.11 26.92
N VAL A 488 -37.93 15.29 27.55
CA VAL A 488 -36.84 16.26 27.51
C VAL A 488 -35.56 15.69 28.13
N ALA A 489 -35.67 15.03 29.30
CA ALA A 489 -34.51 14.39 29.93
C ALA A 489 -33.89 13.31 29.05
N TRP A 490 -34.69 12.51 28.33
CA TRP A 490 -34.20 11.56 27.36
C TRP A 490 -33.45 12.24 26.19
N LEU A 491 -34.02 13.27 25.61
CA LEU A 491 -33.38 13.99 24.51
C LEU A 491 -32.06 14.61 24.97
N VAL A 492 -32.04 15.26 26.13
CA VAL A 492 -30.81 15.85 26.69
C VAL A 492 -29.75 14.77 26.96
N LEU A 493 -30.13 13.63 27.56
CA LEU A 493 -29.22 12.53 27.82
C LEU A 493 -28.58 12.02 26.52
N LEU A 494 -29.42 11.70 25.54
CA LEU A 494 -28.91 11.13 24.27
C LEU A 494 -28.05 12.13 23.51
N MET A 495 -28.45 13.39 23.43
CA MET A 495 -27.64 14.43 22.77
C MET A 495 -26.29 14.63 23.47
N THR A 496 -26.31 14.69 24.81
CA THR A 496 -25.07 14.89 25.59
C THR A 496 -24.16 13.68 25.47
N LEU A 497 -24.68 12.45 25.52
CA LEU A 497 -23.89 11.23 25.32
C LEU A 497 -23.29 11.20 23.94
N PHE A 498 -24.07 11.56 22.91
CA PHE A 498 -23.59 11.59 21.53
C PHE A 498 -22.40 12.53 21.33
N VAL A 499 -22.43 13.69 21.96
CA VAL A 499 -21.35 14.69 21.89
C VAL A 499 -20.14 14.29 22.75
N VAL A 500 -20.36 13.85 23.98
CA VAL A 500 -19.29 13.62 24.97
C VAL A 500 -18.57 12.29 24.73
N VAL A 501 -19.26 11.29 24.19
CA VAL A 501 -18.70 9.95 23.96
C VAL A 501 -18.07 9.79 22.57
N ARG A 502 -18.15 10.83 21.73
CA ARG A 502 -17.49 10.81 20.42
C ARG A 502 -16.04 10.30 20.55
N PRO A 503 -15.59 9.33 19.72
CA PRO A 503 -14.22 8.85 19.77
C PRO A 503 -13.24 9.99 19.49
N GLU A 504 -12.11 9.97 20.18
CA GLU A 504 -11.01 10.87 19.82
C GLU A 504 -10.54 10.56 18.40
N ALA A 505 -10.24 11.58 17.62
CA ALA A 505 -9.83 11.48 16.22
C ALA A 505 -8.64 10.50 15.99
N GLN A 506 -7.89 10.16 17.03
CA GLN A 506 -6.78 9.20 16.97
C GLN A 506 -7.20 7.74 16.75
N THR A 507 -8.43 7.35 17.07
CA THR A 507 -8.90 5.95 16.90
C THR A 507 -9.70 5.73 15.62
N LEU A 508 -10.25 6.81 15.02
CA LEU A 508 -10.99 6.79 13.75
C LEU A 508 -10.37 7.75 12.72
N GLY A 509 -9.31 8.46 13.07
CA GLY A 509 -8.72 9.56 12.30
C GLY A 509 -8.04 9.16 10.99
N GLN A 510 -8.17 7.92 10.59
CA GLN A 510 -7.59 7.40 9.34
C GLN A 510 -8.64 7.07 8.28
N MET A 511 -9.92 7.23 8.61
CA MET A 511 -11.00 7.03 7.64
C MET A 511 -11.45 8.36 7.04
N PRO A 512 -11.93 8.36 5.79
CA PRO A 512 -12.58 9.54 5.22
C PRO A 512 -13.60 10.10 6.22
N ILE A 513 -13.62 11.41 6.41
CA ILE A 513 -14.45 12.09 7.41
C ILE A 513 -15.91 11.63 7.31
N ASP A 514 -16.43 11.49 6.09
CA ASP A 514 -17.82 11.08 5.83
C ASP A 514 -18.14 9.67 6.33
N VAL A 515 -17.22 8.71 6.18
CA VAL A 515 -17.41 7.32 6.63
C VAL A 515 -17.31 7.22 8.14
N ALA A 516 -16.35 7.93 8.77
CA ALA A 516 -16.19 7.98 10.22
C ALA A 516 -17.42 8.62 10.87
N ASP A 517 -17.95 9.69 10.30
CA ASP A 517 -19.16 10.36 10.78
C ASP A 517 -20.40 9.45 10.61
N THR A 518 -20.56 8.78 9.48
CA THR A 518 -21.66 7.84 9.24
C THR A 518 -21.65 6.70 10.25
N SER A 519 -20.49 6.10 10.52
CA SER A 519 -20.36 5.04 11.53
C SER A 519 -20.69 5.52 12.93
N HIS A 520 -20.24 6.71 13.30
CA HIS A 520 -20.55 7.34 14.57
C HIS A 520 -22.07 7.52 14.75
N TRP A 521 -22.78 8.01 13.72
CA TRP A 521 -24.23 8.14 13.75
C TRP A 521 -24.92 6.78 13.88
N VAL A 522 -24.50 5.77 13.11
CA VAL A 522 -25.06 4.41 13.18
C VAL A 522 -24.89 3.83 14.57
N MET A 523 -23.68 3.89 15.16
CA MET A 523 -23.40 3.40 16.52
C MET A 523 -24.27 4.13 17.56
N GLY A 524 -24.37 5.46 17.45
CA GLY A 524 -25.18 6.29 18.34
C GLY A 524 -26.67 5.95 18.28
N VAL A 525 -27.22 5.73 17.08
CA VAL A 525 -28.63 5.35 16.87
C VAL A 525 -28.92 3.98 17.53
N PHE A 526 -28.06 2.96 17.29
CA PHE A 526 -28.27 1.63 17.88
C PHE A 526 -28.07 1.62 19.39
N ALA A 527 -27.07 2.34 19.92
CA ALA A 527 -26.91 2.53 21.36
C ALA A 527 -28.15 3.20 21.98
N SER A 528 -28.69 4.23 21.31
CA SER A 528 -29.89 4.94 21.74
C SER A 528 -31.14 4.03 21.72
N ALA A 529 -31.33 3.26 20.64
CA ALA A 529 -32.45 2.32 20.52
C ALA A 529 -32.40 1.25 21.64
N THR A 530 -31.21 0.70 21.90
CA THR A 530 -30.98 -0.29 22.97
C THR A 530 -31.34 0.28 24.34
N VAL A 531 -30.87 1.48 24.66
CA VAL A 531 -31.11 2.12 25.94
C VAL A 531 -32.56 2.54 26.11
N LEU A 532 -33.22 3.08 25.08
CA LEU A 532 -34.64 3.42 25.10
C LEU A 532 -35.50 2.19 25.37
N TYR A 533 -35.17 1.08 24.71
CA TYR A 533 -35.92 -0.16 24.91
C TYR A 533 -35.72 -0.74 26.33
N LEU A 534 -34.48 -0.91 26.77
CA LEU A 534 -34.17 -1.43 28.10
C LEU A 534 -34.65 -0.49 29.20
N GLY A 535 -34.58 0.82 29.00
CA GLY A 535 -35.12 1.82 29.92
C GLY A 535 -36.63 1.69 30.11
N ARG A 536 -37.37 1.33 29.06
CA ARG A 536 -38.81 1.07 29.16
C ARG A 536 -39.10 -0.18 30.00
N VAL A 537 -38.25 -1.21 29.89
CA VAL A 537 -38.35 -2.46 30.67
C VAL A 537 -37.95 -2.22 32.14
N TRP A 538 -36.87 -1.49 32.39
CA TRP A 538 -36.32 -1.23 33.72
C TRP A 538 -37.06 -0.14 34.52
N ARG A 539 -37.94 0.63 33.87
CA ARG A 539 -38.72 1.69 34.51
C ARG A 539 -39.52 1.20 35.73
N ARG A 540 -39.83 -0.11 35.77
CA ARG A 540 -40.53 -0.74 36.91
C ARG A 540 -39.59 -1.16 38.03
N ALA A 541 -38.30 -1.38 37.74
CA ALA A 541 -37.31 -1.88 38.69
C ALA A 541 -36.51 -0.77 39.39
N PHE A 542 -36.24 0.35 38.70
CA PHE A 542 -35.42 1.45 39.22
C PHE A 542 -36.22 2.76 39.20
N ARG A 543 -36.26 3.43 40.34
CA ARG A 543 -36.95 4.73 40.50
C ARG A 543 -35.94 5.85 40.75
N GLY A 544 -36.19 7.04 40.14
CA GLY A 544 -35.43 8.26 40.39
C GLY A 544 -34.17 8.45 39.51
N VAL A 545 -33.22 9.22 40.02
CA VAL A 545 -32.04 9.70 39.26
C VAL A 545 -31.08 8.58 38.92
N LEU A 546 -31.04 7.48 39.68
CA LEU A 546 -30.15 6.33 39.44
C LEU A 546 -30.43 5.61 38.12
N ILE A 547 -31.67 5.62 37.62
CA ILE A 547 -31.98 5.01 36.31
C ILE A 547 -31.24 5.72 35.17
N TRP A 548 -31.09 7.04 35.25
CA TRP A 548 -30.41 7.83 34.24
C TRP A 548 -28.91 7.59 34.23
N ALA A 549 -28.30 7.37 35.41
CA ALA A 549 -26.90 7.00 35.51
C ALA A 549 -26.64 5.61 34.88
N GLY A 550 -27.48 4.62 35.19
CA GLY A 550 -27.41 3.28 34.60
C GLY A 550 -27.58 3.31 33.07
N MET A 551 -28.49 4.13 32.57
CA MET A 551 -28.72 4.29 31.14
C MET A 551 -27.55 4.99 30.42
N ALA A 552 -26.95 6.00 31.05
CA ALA A 552 -25.77 6.66 30.52
C ALA A 552 -24.59 5.69 30.41
N GLY A 553 -24.36 4.89 31.47
CA GLY A 553 -23.33 3.85 31.47
C GLY A 553 -23.58 2.78 30.41
N LEU A 554 -24.82 2.28 30.29
CA LEU A 554 -25.19 1.28 29.29
C LEU A 554 -25.02 1.81 27.85
N TRP A 555 -25.45 3.04 27.57
CA TRP A 555 -25.28 3.66 26.25
C TRP A 555 -23.80 3.77 25.89
N THR A 556 -22.98 4.24 26.82
CA THR A 556 -21.54 4.36 26.62
C THR A 556 -20.89 3.00 26.34
N TRP A 557 -21.32 1.97 27.10
CA TRP A 557 -20.82 0.60 26.88
C TRP A 557 -21.20 0.04 25.51
N VAL A 558 -22.47 0.17 25.08
CA VAL A 558 -22.92 -0.30 23.75
C VAL A 558 -22.17 0.43 22.65
N TYR A 559 -22.01 1.75 22.78
CA TYR A 559 -21.29 2.55 21.81
C TYR A 559 -19.82 2.11 21.68
N TYR A 560 -19.11 1.96 22.79
CA TYR A 560 -17.73 1.47 22.76
C TYR A 560 -17.62 0.03 22.26
N TRP A 561 -18.58 -0.81 22.59
CA TRP A 561 -18.62 -2.19 22.09
C TRP A 561 -18.71 -2.24 20.56
N LEU A 562 -19.62 -1.50 19.96
CA LEU A 562 -19.74 -1.40 18.51
C LEU A 562 -18.46 -0.85 17.86
N ASN A 563 -17.84 0.15 18.48
CA ASN A 563 -16.57 0.73 18.00
C ASN A 563 -15.42 -0.31 18.07
N LEU A 564 -15.30 -1.02 19.19
CA LEU A 564 -14.24 -2.00 19.39
C LEU A 564 -14.35 -3.22 18.46
N ILE A 565 -15.55 -3.60 18.03
CA ILE A 565 -15.74 -4.64 17.02
C ILE A 565 -15.05 -4.24 15.71
N LEU A 566 -15.13 -2.97 15.30
CA LEU A 566 -14.45 -2.49 14.10
C LEU A 566 -12.93 -2.56 14.24
N ILE A 567 -12.39 -2.15 15.39
CA ILE A 567 -10.95 -2.18 15.66
C ILE A 567 -10.43 -3.63 15.69
N LEU A 568 -11.16 -4.51 16.38
CA LEU A 568 -10.77 -5.92 16.48
C LEU A 568 -10.88 -6.65 15.14
N ARG A 569 -11.82 -6.26 14.29
CA ARG A 569 -11.94 -6.77 12.92
C ARG A 569 -10.63 -6.63 12.15
N GLU A 570 -9.98 -5.47 12.25
CA GLU A 570 -8.69 -5.22 11.60
C GLU A 570 -7.58 -6.16 12.12
N GLY A 571 -7.59 -6.48 13.41
CA GLY A 571 -6.63 -7.42 14.02
C GLY A 571 -6.83 -8.88 13.61
N PHE A 572 -8.03 -9.26 13.13
CA PHE A 572 -8.32 -10.62 12.63
C PHE A 572 -8.24 -10.75 11.10
N ALA A 573 -7.95 -9.65 10.41
CA ALA A 573 -7.80 -9.63 8.95
C ALA A 573 -6.38 -10.02 8.48
N VAL A 574 -5.46 -10.34 9.40
CA VAL A 574 -4.07 -10.74 9.13
C VAL A 574 -3.91 -12.26 9.13
#